data_4dfa1fdb69a870bad9a1f9a6f9e1f4a4
#
_entry.id   4dfa1fdb69a870bad9a1f9a6f9e1f4a4
#
_cell.length_a   1.000
_cell.length_b   1.000
_cell.length_c   1.000
_cell.angle_alpha   90.00
_cell.angle_beta   90.00
_cell.angle_gamma   90.00
#
_symmetry.space_group_name_H-M   'P 1'
#
loop_
_entity.id
_entity.type
_entity.pdbx_description
1 polymer ?
#
loop_
_entity_poly.entity_id
_entity_poly.type
_entity_poly.pdbx_seq_one_letter_code
_entity_poly.pdbx_strand_id
1 'polypeptide(L)'
;METRVYTEENDIPVAAASLRLGGLVAVPTETVYGLCANGLDAGAVAHLYEVKGRPEVKPLSLMVAGPAEIEKYAEHIPPAAFILAARFWPGPLTLVLEAKKDVVP
;
A
#
# COMPACT_ATOMS: atom_id res chain seq x y z
N MET A 1 -2.21 -0.23 22.93
CA MET A 1 -2.78 -0.15 21.56
C MET A 1 -4.11 -0.90 21.55
N GLU A 2 -5.15 -0.25 21.09
CA GLU A 2 -6.46 -0.88 20.96
C GLU A 2 -6.58 -1.55 19.58
N THR A 3 -6.99 -2.82 19.56
CA THR A 3 -7.18 -3.55 18.33
C THR A 3 -8.68 -3.83 18.13
N ARG A 4 -9.19 -3.48 16.96
CA ARG A 4 -10.57 -3.76 16.55
C ARG A 4 -10.58 -4.76 15.39
N VAL A 5 -11.55 -5.66 15.41
CA VAL A 5 -11.72 -6.65 14.36
C VAL A 5 -12.96 -6.29 13.54
N TYR A 6 -12.80 -6.19 12.23
CA TYR A 6 -13.87 -5.91 11.29
C TYR A 6 -14.12 -7.14 10.41
N THR A 7 -15.36 -7.54 10.26
CA THR A 7 -15.72 -8.76 9.55
C THR A 7 -16.71 -8.54 8.41
N GLU A 8 -17.19 -7.30 8.21
CA GLU A 8 -18.23 -6.98 7.24
C GLU A 8 -17.74 -5.94 6.23
N GLU A 9 -18.32 -5.97 5.01
CA GLU A 9 -18.01 -4.99 3.98
C GLU A 9 -18.29 -3.54 4.43
N ASN A 10 -19.28 -3.34 5.27
CA ASN A 10 -19.61 -2.01 5.80
C ASN A 10 -18.51 -1.42 6.68
N ASP A 11 -17.56 -2.24 7.12
CA ASP A 11 -16.44 -1.80 7.93
C ASP A 11 -15.27 -1.29 7.09
N ILE A 12 -15.27 -1.51 5.77
CA ILE A 12 -14.19 -1.06 4.89
C ILE A 12 -13.98 0.45 4.96
N PRO A 13 -15.01 1.31 4.90
CA PRO A 13 -14.81 2.75 5.07
C PRO A 13 -14.18 3.14 6.40
N VAL A 14 -14.48 2.42 7.47
CA VAL A 14 -13.91 2.66 8.79
C VAL A 14 -12.43 2.31 8.80
N ALA A 15 -12.05 1.18 8.20
CA ALA A 15 -10.66 0.78 8.06
C ALA A 15 -9.88 1.78 7.21
N ALA A 16 -10.46 2.25 6.10
CA ALA A 16 -9.85 3.26 5.25
C ALA A 16 -9.62 4.58 6.00
N ALA A 17 -10.58 4.99 6.85
CA ALA A 17 -10.43 6.18 7.67
C ALA A 17 -9.30 6.02 8.69
N SER A 18 -9.15 4.84 9.28
CA SER A 18 -8.04 4.55 10.20
C SER A 18 -6.69 4.71 9.50
N LEU A 19 -6.57 4.24 8.25
CA LEU A 19 -5.34 4.41 7.47
C LEU A 19 -5.05 5.88 7.20
N ARG A 20 -6.05 6.68 6.83
CA ARG A 20 -5.88 8.12 6.59
C ARG A 20 -5.40 8.86 7.82
N LEU A 21 -5.77 8.40 9.00
CA LEU A 21 -5.38 9.00 10.28
C LEU A 21 -4.04 8.49 10.81
N GLY A 22 -3.32 7.70 10.02
CA GLY A 22 -2.00 7.18 10.40
C GLY A 22 -2.02 5.86 11.14
N GLY A 23 -3.17 5.20 11.24
CA GLY A 23 -3.30 3.89 11.87
C GLY A 23 -2.80 2.76 10.99
N LEU A 24 -2.65 1.58 11.58
CA LEU A 24 -2.28 0.36 10.89
C LEU A 24 -3.49 -0.56 10.76
N VAL A 25 -3.63 -1.21 9.61
CA VAL A 25 -4.74 -2.13 9.35
C VAL A 25 -4.19 -3.41 8.71
N ALA A 26 -4.56 -4.56 9.26
CA ALA A 26 -4.27 -5.84 8.64
C ALA A 26 -5.40 -6.19 7.68
N VAL A 27 -5.04 -6.47 6.43
CA VAL A 27 -6.01 -6.78 5.37
C VAL A 27 -5.71 -8.13 4.74
N PRO A 28 -6.73 -8.86 4.29
CA PRO A 28 -6.49 -10.09 3.53
C PRO A 28 -5.95 -9.76 2.15
N THR A 29 -5.00 -10.59 1.70
CA THR A 29 -4.45 -10.54 0.35
C THR A 29 -4.65 -11.88 -0.31
N GLU A 30 -4.21 -12.04 -1.55
CA GLU A 30 -4.32 -13.31 -2.28
C GLU A 30 -3.47 -14.44 -1.68
N THR A 31 -2.55 -14.12 -0.79
CA THR A 31 -1.67 -15.11 -0.13
C THR A 31 -1.87 -15.17 1.37
N VAL A 32 -1.53 -14.11 2.10
CA VAL A 32 -1.62 -14.02 3.56
C VAL A 32 -2.18 -12.65 3.94
N TYR A 33 -2.53 -12.47 5.22
CA TYR A 33 -2.87 -11.14 5.70
C TYR A 33 -1.68 -10.20 5.65
N GLY A 34 -1.89 -9.01 5.15
CA GLY A 34 -0.88 -7.96 5.09
C GLY A 34 -1.15 -6.84 6.07
N LEU A 35 -0.13 -6.36 6.78
CA LEU A 35 -0.24 -5.18 7.63
C LEU A 35 0.01 -3.94 6.78
N CYS A 36 -0.95 -3.02 6.78
CA CYS A 36 -0.94 -1.82 5.92
C CYS A 36 -0.89 -0.53 6.72
N ALA A 37 -0.27 0.47 6.12
CA ALA A 37 -0.24 1.85 6.59
C ALA A 37 -0.48 2.79 5.42
N ASN A 38 -0.77 4.07 5.70
CA ASN A 38 -0.84 5.09 4.66
C ASN A 38 0.57 5.33 4.08
N GLY A 39 0.81 4.89 2.86
CA GLY A 39 2.11 4.99 2.19
C GLY A 39 2.55 6.43 1.90
N LEU A 40 1.67 7.40 2.00
CA LEU A 40 1.97 8.82 1.80
C LEU A 40 2.25 9.56 3.11
N ASP A 41 2.16 8.86 4.25
CA ASP A 41 2.42 9.40 5.58
C ASP A 41 3.70 8.77 6.12
N ALA A 42 4.79 9.53 6.13
CA ALA A 42 6.09 9.04 6.59
C ALA A 42 6.06 8.52 8.04
N GLY A 43 5.27 9.15 8.90
CA GLY A 43 5.12 8.72 10.29
C GLY A 43 4.42 7.37 10.39
N ALA A 44 3.38 7.16 9.59
CA ALA A 44 2.66 5.88 9.55
C ALA A 44 3.54 4.76 9.00
N VAL A 45 4.33 5.03 7.97
CA VAL A 45 5.28 4.08 7.40
C VAL A 45 6.36 3.70 8.43
N ALA A 46 6.91 4.67 9.13
CA ALA A 46 7.89 4.42 10.19
C ALA A 46 7.30 3.55 11.30
N HIS A 47 6.07 3.83 11.70
CA HIS A 47 5.36 3.02 12.70
C HIS A 47 5.15 1.57 12.23
N LEU A 48 4.86 1.39 10.94
CA LEU A 48 4.72 0.06 10.37
C LEU A 48 6.01 -0.76 10.50
N TYR A 49 7.16 -0.17 10.17
CA TYR A 49 8.45 -0.83 10.35
C TYR A 49 8.72 -1.19 11.81
N GLU A 50 8.41 -0.27 12.71
CA GLU A 50 8.59 -0.48 14.15
C GLU A 50 7.76 -1.65 14.67
N VAL A 51 6.47 -1.69 14.34
CA VAL A 51 5.56 -2.75 14.79
C VAL A 51 5.96 -4.11 14.25
N LYS A 52 6.43 -4.18 12.99
CA LYS A 52 6.88 -5.44 12.38
C LYS A 52 8.28 -5.84 12.83
N GLY A 53 9.04 -4.97 13.46
CA GLY A 53 10.45 -5.20 13.74
C GLY A 53 11.29 -5.34 12.46
N ARG A 54 10.82 -4.72 11.36
CA ARG A 54 11.46 -4.82 10.05
C ARG A 54 12.47 -3.70 9.86
N PRO A 55 13.70 -4.00 9.37
CA PRO A 55 14.66 -2.94 9.08
C PRO A 55 14.14 -1.98 7.98
N GLU A 56 14.33 -0.68 8.18
CA GLU A 56 13.89 0.35 7.23
C GLU A 56 14.54 0.24 5.85
N VAL A 57 15.65 -0.48 5.76
CA VAL A 57 16.34 -0.72 4.47
C VAL A 57 15.60 -1.71 3.57
N LYS A 58 14.65 -2.49 4.11
CA LYS A 58 13.84 -3.40 3.30
C LYS A 58 12.66 -2.65 2.72
N PRO A 59 12.47 -2.66 1.39
CA PRO A 59 11.39 -1.90 0.78
C PRO A 59 10.02 -2.47 1.11
N LEU A 60 9.01 -1.61 1.05
CA LEU A 60 7.60 -1.98 1.12
C LEU A 60 6.95 -1.68 -0.22
N SER A 61 5.95 -2.51 -0.58
CA SER A 61 5.14 -2.27 -1.77
C SER A 61 4.04 -1.27 -1.48
N LEU A 62 3.79 -0.36 -2.42
CA LEU A 62 2.65 0.53 -2.38
C LEU A 62 1.48 -0.15 -3.09
N MET A 63 0.37 -0.34 -2.40
CA MET A 63 -0.84 -0.90 -2.99
C MET A 63 -1.67 0.21 -3.60
N VAL A 64 -2.14 -0.02 -4.82
CA VAL A 64 -2.94 0.95 -5.56
C VAL A 64 -4.27 0.33 -6.01
N ALA A 65 -5.26 1.19 -6.24
CA ALA A 65 -6.60 0.74 -6.63
C ALA A 65 -6.67 0.22 -8.06
N GLY A 66 -5.76 0.66 -8.94
CA GLY A 66 -5.74 0.22 -10.33
C GLY A 66 -4.63 0.86 -11.14
N PRO A 67 -4.51 0.51 -12.44
CA PRO A 67 -3.43 1.02 -13.30
C PRO A 67 -3.37 2.55 -13.42
N ALA A 68 -4.50 3.23 -13.34
CA ALA A 68 -4.55 4.69 -13.42
C ALA A 68 -3.80 5.37 -12.26
N GLU A 69 -3.59 4.66 -11.15
CA GLU A 69 -2.88 5.19 -9.99
C GLU A 69 -1.36 5.24 -10.17
N ILE A 70 -0.82 4.52 -11.16
CA ILE A 70 0.63 4.42 -11.36
C ILE A 70 1.25 5.80 -11.54
N GLU A 71 0.63 6.65 -12.37
CA GLU A 71 1.13 7.99 -12.67
C GLU A 71 1.17 8.92 -11.47
N LYS A 72 0.40 8.62 -10.42
CA LYS A 72 0.40 9.43 -9.20
C LYS A 72 1.67 9.26 -8.38
N TYR A 73 2.29 8.07 -8.44
CA TYR A 73 3.36 7.69 -7.54
C TYR A 73 4.68 7.40 -8.22
N ALA A 74 4.66 7.11 -9.51
CA ALA A 74 5.86 6.77 -10.27
C ALA A 74 6.13 7.78 -11.38
N GLU A 75 7.39 7.86 -11.81
CA GLU A 75 7.82 8.69 -12.94
C GLU A 75 8.69 7.87 -13.89
N HIS A 76 8.89 8.37 -15.11
CA HIS A 76 9.66 7.70 -16.17
C HIS A 76 9.13 6.28 -16.42
N ILE A 77 7.80 6.17 -16.49
CA ILE A 77 7.11 4.87 -16.55
C ILE A 77 7.21 4.29 -17.98
N PRO A 78 7.81 3.10 -18.13
CA PRO A 78 7.83 2.47 -19.46
C PRO A 78 6.42 2.00 -19.86
N PRO A 79 6.07 2.04 -21.17
CA PRO A 79 4.75 1.59 -21.61
C PRO A 79 4.40 0.16 -21.19
N ALA A 80 5.40 -0.72 -21.08
CA ALA A 80 5.20 -2.10 -20.63
C ALA A 80 4.55 -2.20 -19.26
N ALA A 81 4.80 -1.21 -18.37
CA ALA A 81 4.20 -1.21 -17.03
C ALA A 81 2.68 -1.13 -17.08
N PHE A 82 2.13 -0.26 -17.95
CA PHE A 82 0.69 -0.13 -18.12
C PHE A 82 0.08 -1.37 -18.75
N ILE A 83 0.77 -1.98 -19.72
CA ILE A 83 0.31 -3.20 -20.37
C ILE A 83 0.22 -4.35 -19.37
N LEU A 84 1.25 -4.54 -18.57
CA LEU A 84 1.30 -5.58 -17.55
C LEU A 84 0.25 -5.36 -16.46
N ALA A 85 0.10 -4.11 -16.00
CA ALA A 85 -0.90 -3.78 -14.99
C ALA A 85 -2.31 -4.02 -15.49
N ALA A 86 -2.62 -3.63 -16.74
CA ALA A 86 -3.94 -3.83 -17.31
C ALA A 86 -4.29 -5.32 -17.44
N ARG A 87 -3.28 -6.17 -17.69
CA ARG A 87 -3.49 -7.61 -17.88
C ARG A 87 -3.57 -8.38 -16.57
N PHE A 88 -2.73 -8.05 -15.59
CA PHE A 88 -2.56 -8.85 -14.38
C PHE A 88 -3.14 -8.24 -13.11
N TRP A 89 -3.51 -6.98 -13.12
CA TRP A 89 -4.18 -6.35 -11.99
C TRP A 89 -5.70 -6.35 -12.16
N PRO A 90 -6.47 -6.57 -11.08
CA PRO A 90 -5.99 -6.91 -9.73
C PRO A 90 -5.38 -8.31 -9.68
N GLY A 91 -4.31 -8.45 -8.91
CA GLY A 91 -3.61 -9.73 -8.78
C GLY A 91 -2.19 -9.58 -8.24
N PRO A 92 -1.48 -10.68 -8.07
CA PRO A 92 -0.19 -10.72 -7.36
C PRO A 92 1.01 -10.29 -8.23
N LEU A 93 0.86 -9.22 -9.00
CA LEU A 93 1.96 -8.66 -9.77
C LEU A 93 2.48 -7.40 -9.08
N THR A 94 3.76 -7.37 -8.74
CA THR A 94 4.45 -6.18 -8.24
C THR A 94 5.31 -5.60 -9.36
N LEU A 95 5.13 -4.32 -9.64
CA LEU A 95 5.96 -3.57 -10.57
C LEU A 95 6.97 -2.75 -9.78
N VAL A 96 8.24 -2.77 -10.19
CA VAL A 96 9.29 -1.95 -9.62
C VAL A 96 9.53 -0.78 -10.56
N LEU A 97 9.18 0.42 -10.11
CA LEU A 97 9.23 1.63 -10.90
C LEU A 97 9.94 2.74 -10.14
N GLU A 98 10.38 3.76 -10.85
CA GLU A 98 11.00 4.93 -10.25
C GLU A 98 9.94 5.77 -9.53
N ALA A 99 10.10 5.96 -8.23
CA ALA A 99 9.14 6.71 -7.41
C ALA A 99 9.29 8.21 -7.61
N LYS A 100 8.17 8.93 -7.59
CA LYS A 100 8.18 10.40 -7.52
C LYS A 100 8.71 10.83 -6.16
N LYS A 101 9.77 11.61 -6.15
CA LYS A 101 10.48 12.01 -4.91
C LYS A 101 9.65 12.84 -3.95
N ASP A 102 8.75 13.66 -4.48
CA ASP A 102 7.94 14.58 -3.67
C ASP A 102 6.60 13.99 -3.25
N VAL A 103 6.29 12.77 -3.64
CA VAL A 103 5.00 12.13 -3.39
C VAL A 103 5.14 10.94 -2.47
N VAL A 104 6.15 10.11 -2.69
CA VAL A 104 6.38 8.88 -1.90
C VAL A 104 7.53 9.11 -0.93
N PRO A 105 7.25 9.12 0.39
CA PRO A 105 8.31 9.32 1.39
C PRO A 105 9.31 8.19 1.48
#